data_fe89264affe4ad1b663a117228edc5b6
#
_entry.id   fe89264affe4ad1b663a117228edc5b6
#
_cell.length_a   1.000
_cell.length_b   1.000
_cell.length_c   1.000
_cell.angle_alpha   90.00
_cell.angle_beta   90.00
_cell.angle_gamma   90.00
#
_symmetry.space_group_name_H-M   'P 1'
#
loop_
_entity.id
_entity.type
_entity.pdbx_description
1 polymer ?
#
loop_
_entity_poly.entity_id
_entity_poly.type
_entity_poly.pdbx_seq_one_letter_code
_entity_poly.pdbx_strand_id
1 'polypeptide(L)'
;LNLVGLALMAMNTFQPEHYQTQVQQVAVINELLLVHIGLAVLSYAFFAVAFVNALLYIIQYRNLKEKIFDQNYFRIGSVATLESIIFYSTLIGFIVLILSIILGAQWGVFAIGNRIFIDPKVIFSSIITLLYGVYILLRIRKWIAQRNLIYFNIILFCLSMINLFFTTHFN
;
A
#
# COMPACT_ATOMS: atom_id res chain seq x y z
N LEU A 1 11.37 -3.64 -15.18
CA LEU A 1 9.91 -3.72 -15.34
C LEU A 1 9.50 -2.70 -16.39
N ASN A 2 9.10 -3.16 -17.58
CA ASN A 2 8.81 -2.28 -18.69
C ASN A 2 7.33 -1.87 -18.62
N LEU A 3 7.04 -0.57 -18.42
CA LEU A 3 5.68 -0.01 -18.40
C LEU A 3 4.86 -0.39 -19.66
N VAL A 4 5.54 -0.53 -20.79
CA VAL A 4 4.95 -1.00 -22.06
C VAL A 4 4.48 -2.45 -21.93
N GLY A 5 5.23 -3.33 -21.27
CA GLY A 5 4.82 -4.71 -21.03
C GLY A 5 3.59 -4.79 -20.13
N LEU A 6 3.51 -3.95 -19.11
CA LEU A 6 2.34 -3.87 -18.22
C LEU A 6 1.09 -3.38 -18.97
N ALA A 7 1.25 -2.36 -19.82
CA ALA A 7 0.17 -1.84 -20.66
C ALA A 7 -0.31 -2.87 -21.69
N LEU A 8 0.62 -3.59 -22.34
CA LEU A 8 0.29 -4.66 -23.28
C LEU A 8 -0.42 -5.84 -22.60
N MET A 9 0.00 -6.21 -21.37
CA MET A 9 -0.71 -7.21 -20.56
C MET A 9 -2.12 -6.78 -20.22
N ALA A 10 -2.30 -5.53 -19.74
CA ALA A 10 -3.62 -4.99 -19.44
C ALA A 10 -4.52 -4.99 -20.69
N MET A 11 -3.99 -4.57 -21.85
CA MET A 11 -4.75 -4.59 -23.10
C MET A 11 -5.09 -6.01 -23.56
N ASN A 12 -4.20 -6.99 -23.38
CA ASN A 12 -4.44 -8.38 -23.76
C ASN A 12 -5.48 -9.07 -22.86
N THR A 13 -5.61 -8.63 -21.61
CA THR A 13 -6.61 -9.12 -20.65
C THR A 13 -8.05 -8.67 -21.02
N PHE A 14 -8.18 -7.57 -21.79
CA PHE A 14 -9.47 -7.04 -22.24
C PHE A 14 -9.88 -7.50 -23.67
N GLN A 15 -9.06 -8.34 -24.34
CA GLN A 15 -9.44 -8.87 -25.66
C GLN A 15 -10.41 -10.05 -25.49
N PRO A 16 -11.50 -10.14 -26.31
CA PRO A 16 -12.43 -11.26 -26.27
C PRO A 16 -11.74 -12.56 -26.63
N GLU A 17 -12.07 -13.62 -25.89
CA GLU A 17 -11.52 -14.96 -25.95
C GLU A 17 -11.71 -15.63 -27.33
N HIS A 18 -10.76 -15.47 -28.22
CA HIS A 18 -10.63 -16.40 -29.35
C HIS A 18 -9.18 -16.90 -29.44
N TYR A 19 -9.01 -18.19 -29.11
CA TYR A 19 -7.81 -19.01 -29.36
C TYR A 19 -6.56 -18.79 -28.50
N GLN A 20 -6.70 -18.68 -27.20
CA GLN A 20 -5.55 -18.89 -26.29
C GLN A 20 -5.47 -20.39 -25.94
N THR A 21 -4.40 -21.06 -26.34
CA THR A 21 -4.10 -22.41 -25.86
C THR A 21 -3.97 -22.40 -24.33
N GLN A 22 -4.38 -23.47 -23.66
CA GLN A 22 -4.31 -23.63 -22.19
C GLN A 22 -2.93 -23.23 -21.61
N VAL A 23 -1.87 -23.46 -22.34
CA VAL A 23 -0.48 -23.12 -21.96
C VAL A 23 -0.28 -21.61 -21.87
N GLN A 24 -0.85 -20.82 -22.79
CA GLN A 24 -0.76 -19.35 -22.76
C GLN A 24 -1.60 -18.77 -21.63
N GLN A 25 -2.76 -19.34 -21.32
CA GLN A 25 -3.59 -18.91 -20.20
C GLN A 25 -2.87 -19.10 -18.85
N VAL A 26 -2.23 -20.25 -18.64
CA VAL A 26 -1.47 -20.53 -17.42
C VAL A 26 -0.27 -19.58 -17.27
N ALA A 27 0.43 -19.26 -18.36
CA ALA A 27 1.54 -18.31 -18.35
C ALA A 27 1.07 -16.90 -17.95
N VAL A 28 -0.01 -16.39 -18.55
CA VAL A 28 -0.58 -15.06 -18.24
C VAL A 28 -1.06 -14.99 -16.80
N ILE A 29 -1.69 -16.04 -16.27
CA ILE A 29 -2.16 -16.10 -14.87
C ILE A 29 -0.96 -16.00 -13.91
N ASN A 30 0.15 -16.72 -14.18
CA ASN A 30 1.34 -16.68 -13.35
C ASN A 30 2.03 -15.30 -13.39
N GLU A 31 2.07 -14.66 -14.55
CA GLU A 31 2.62 -13.30 -14.68
C GLU A 31 1.80 -12.25 -13.93
N LEU A 32 0.46 -12.33 -14.00
CA LEU A 32 -0.42 -11.46 -13.21
C LEU A 32 -0.16 -11.60 -11.70
N LEU A 33 0.01 -12.83 -11.23
CA LEU A 33 0.32 -13.11 -9.83
C LEU A 33 1.66 -12.48 -9.42
N LEU A 34 2.70 -12.65 -10.23
CA LEU A 34 4.02 -12.08 -9.96
C LEU A 34 3.99 -10.54 -9.88
N VAL A 35 3.30 -9.91 -10.83
CA VAL A 35 3.15 -8.44 -10.83
C VAL A 35 2.34 -7.98 -9.62
N HIS A 36 1.24 -8.66 -9.28
CA HIS A 36 0.46 -8.38 -8.08
C HIS A 36 1.33 -8.43 -6.82
N ILE A 37 2.08 -9.51 -6.61
CA ILE A 37 2.96 -9.66 -5.44
C ILE A 37 4.03 -8.58 -5.42
N GLY A 38 4.67 -8.29 -6.55
CA GLY A 38 5.70 -7.24 -6.65
C GLY A 38 5.17 -5.86 -6.29
N LEU A 39 3.99 -5.49 -6.80
CA LEU A 39 3.34 -4.22 -6.46
C LEU A 39 2.89 -4.19 -5.00
N ALA A 40 2.38 -5.29 -4.45
CA ALA A 40 2.03 -5.38 -3.04
C ALA A 40 3.26 -5.09 -2.16
N VAL A 41 4.37 -5.81 -2.38
CA VAL A 41 5.62 -5.61 -1.62
C VAL A 41 6.12 -4.17 -1.75
N LEU A 42 6.08 -3.61 -2.96
CA LEU A 42 6.48 -2.22 -3.19
C LEU A 42 5.61 -1.23 -2.41
N SER A 43 4.29 -1.43 -2.38
CA SER A 43 3.38 -0.59 -1.59
C SER A 43 3.69 -0.64 -0.10
N TYR A 44 3.93 -1.83 0.45
CA TYR A 44 4.34 -2.01 1.85
C TYR A 44 5.68 -1.35 2.17
N ALA A 45 6.63 -1.34 1.22
CA ALA A 45 7.89 -0.61 1.39
C ALA A 45 7.65 0.90 1.54
N PHE A 46 6.77 1.50 0.74
CA PHE A 46 6.38 2.90 0.89
C PHE A 46 5.69 3.19 2.23
N PHE A 47 4.80 2.30 2.69
CA PHE A 47 4.16 2.43 4.00
C PHE A 47 5.17 2.29 5.14
N ALA A 48 6.18 1.43 5.01
CA ALA A 48 7.27 1.32 5.98
C ALA A 48 8.09 2.60 6.06
N VAL A 49 8.41 3.25 4.93
CA VAL A 49 9.07 4.56 4.90
C VAL A 49 8.21 5.61 5.61
N ALA A 50 6.90 5.64 5.34
CA ALA A 50 5.97 6.55 6.02
C ALA A 50 5.95 6.29 7.53
N PHE A 51 5.90 5.03 7.96
CA PHE A 51 5.90 4.62 9.37
C PHE A 51 7.18 5.04 10.11
N VAL A 52 8.36 4.78 9.53
CA VAL A 52 9.63 5.19 10.15
C VAL A 52 9.69 6.71 10.32
N ASN A 53 9.29 7.47 9.28
CA ASN A 53 9.24 8.93 9.37
C ASN A 53 8.17 9.42 10.37
N ALA A 54 7.06 8.68 10.56
CA ALA A 54 6.06 8.99 11.56
C ALA A 54 6.60 8.83 13.00
N LEU A 55 7.43 7.81 13.25
CA LEU A 55 8.13 7.67 14.52
C LEU A 55 9.13 8.80 14.75
N LEU A 56 9.93 9.15 13.74
CA LEU A 56 10.85 10.28 13.82
C LEU A 56 10.11 11.61 14.05
N TYR A 57 8.94 11.79 13.44
CA TYR A 57 8.09 12.95 13.69
C TYR A 57 7.68 13.07 15.17
N ILE A 58 7.28 11.98 15.81
CA ILE A 58 6.86 11.99 17.22
C ILE A 58 8.04 12.41 18.10
N ILE A 59 9.24 11.85 17.86
CA ILE A 59 10.46 12.20 18.59
C ILE A 59 10.78 13.67 18.39
N GLN A 60 10.80 14.16 17.15
CA GLN A 60 11.13 15.53 16.81
C GLN A 60 10.13 16.54 17.39
N TYR A 61 8.83 16.21 17.31
CA TYR A 61 7.76 17.03 17.89
C TYR A 61 7.89 17.14 19.41
N ARG A 62 8.25 16.03 20.08
CA ARG A 62 8.53 16.02 21.51
C ARG A 62 9.74 16.88 21.87
N ASN A 63 10.86 16.74 21.18
CA ASN A 63 12.07 17.51 21.39
C ASN A 63 11.80 19.01 21.21
N LEU A 64 11.03 19.39 20.19
CA LEU A 64 10.62 20.78 19.96
C LEU A 64 9.78 21.32 21.13
N LYS A 65 8.83 20.54 21.64
CA LYS A 65 7.95 20.93 22.75
C LYS A 65 8.72 21.07 24.06
N GLU A 66 9.68 20.19 24.32
CA GLU A 66 10.53 20.18 25.52
C GLU A 66 11.75 21.13 25.39
N LYS A 67 11.89 21.80 24.22
CA LYS A 67 13.01 22.71 23.90
C LYS A 67 14.39 22.02 23.98
N ILE A 68 14.45 20.74 23.68
CA ILE A 68 15.69 19.96 23.66
C ILE A 68 16.30 20.09 22.26
N PHE A 69 17.39 20.87 22.15
CA PHE A 69 18.09 21.11 20.88
C PHE A 69 19.51 20.49 20.94
N ASP A 70 19.55 19.17 21.05
CA ASP A 70 20.78 18.40 21.04
C ASP A 70 21.26 18.09 19.60
N GLN A 71 22.40 17.40 19.46
CA GLN A 71 22.92 17.00 18.15
C GLN A 71 21.95 16.11 17.36
N ASN A 72 21.13 15.32 18.04
CA ASN A 72 20.15 14.45 17.42
C ASN A 72 19.00 15.25 16.80
N TYR A 73 18.61 16.35 17.45
CA TYR A 73 17.61 17.27 16.91
C TYR A 73 17.98 17.79 15.51
N PHE A 74 19.24 18.17 15.32
CA PHE A 74 19.73 18.70 14.03
C PHE A 74 19.95 17.62 12.97
N ARG A 75 20.09 16.36 13.37
CA ARG A 75 20.22 15.21 12.46
C ARG A 75 18.88 14.73 11.89
N ILE A 76 17.82 14.84 12.67
CA ILE A 76 16.46 14.52 12.24
C ILE A 76 15.93 15.72 11.47
N GLY A 77 15.38 15.51 10.28
CA GLY A 77 14.81 16.58 9.46
C GLY A 77 13.74 17.40 10.19
N SER A 78 13.40 18.56 9.65
CA SER A 78 12.37 19.42 10.26
C SER A 78 11.02 18.67 10.33
N VAL A 79 10.18 19.03 11.32
CA VAL A 79 8.82 18.48 11.48
C VAL A 79 8.02 18.57 10.17
N ALA A 80 8.11 19.72 9.47
CA ALA A 80 7.43 19.93 8.19
C ALA A 80 7.95 19.01 7.07
N THR A 81 9.26 18.73 7.04
CA THR A 81 9.85 17.80 6.08
C THR A 81 9.36 16.38 6.33
N LEU A 82 9.36 15.93 7.58
CA LEU A 82 8.86 14.61 7.96
C LEU A 82 7.39 14.43 7.60
N GLU A 83 6.55 15.44 7.86
CA GLU A 83 5.14 15.43 7.45
C GLU A 83 4.97 15.25 5.95
N SER A 84 5.77 15.93 5.15
CA SER A 84 5.72 15.82 3.70
C SER A 84 6.15 14.43 3.22
N ILE A 85 7.22 13.87 3.78
CA ILE A 85 7.68 12.52 3.45
C ILE A 85 6.61 11.49 3.80
N ILE A 86 6.02 11.57 5.00
CA ILE A 86 4.95 10.66 5.43
C ILE A 86 3.78 10.72 4.44
N PHE A 87 3.33 11.92 4.08
CA PHE A 87 2.20 12.08 3.18
C PHE A 87 2.47 11.53 1.78
N TYR A 88 3.59 11.91 1.15
CA TYR A 88 3.90 11.47 -0.20
C TYR A 88 4.21 9.97 -0.26
N SER A 89 4.92 9.42 0.71
CA SER A 89 5.16 7.98 0.78
C SER A 89 3.84 7.20 0.95
N THR A 90 2.95 7.66 1.82
CA THR A 90 1.63 7.03 1.99
C THR A 90 0.79 7.14 0.72
N LEU A 91 0.80 8.29 0.04
CA LEU A 91 0.05 8.51 -1.19
C LEU A 91 0.54 7.59 -2.32
N ILE A 92 1.85 7.51 -2.53
CA ILE A 92 2.44 6.62 -3.55
C ILE A 92 2.13 5.17 -3.20
N GLY A 93 2.35 4.77 -1.94
CA GLY A 93 2.03 3.42 -1.47
C GLY A 93 0.56 3.06 -1.69
N PHE A 94 -0.36 3.98 -1.43
CA PHE A 94 -1.79 3.80 -1.64
C PHE A 94 -2.14 3.57 -3.12
N ILE A 95 -1.59 4.36 -4.05
CA ILE A 95 -1.82 4.20 -5.48
C ILE A 95 -1.30 2.83 -5.96
N VAL A 96 -0.08 2.47 -5.54
CA VAL A 96 0.53 1.18 -5.88
C VAL A 96 -0.27 0.01 -5.29
N LEU A 97 -0.82 0.16 -4.08
CA LEU A 97 -1.67 -0.85 -3.45
C LEU A 97 -2.98 -1.06 -4.21
N ILE A 98 -3.63 0.02 -4.66
CA ILE A 98 -4.85 -0.09 -5.49
C ILE A 98 -4.55 -0.89 -6.77
N LEU A 99 -3.47 -0.55 -7.47
CA LEU A 99 -3.07 -1.27 -8.67
C LEU A 99 -2.80 -2.75 -8.38
N SER A 100 -2.13 -3.05 -7.27
CA SER A 100 -1.91 -4.41 -6.82
C SER A 100 -3.23 -5.16 -6.57
N ILE A 101 -4.18 -4.56 -5.85
CA ILE A 101 -5.47 -5.19 -5.56
C ILE A 101 -6.28 -5.46 -6.83
N ILE A 102 -6.28 -4.53 -7.79
CA ILE A 102 -6.97 -4.73 -9.08
C ILE A 102 -6.40 -5.97 -9.81
N LEU A 103 -5.07 -6.07 -9.90
CA LEU A 103 -4.41 -7.21 -10.55
C LEU A 103 -4.62 -8.52 -9.77
N GLY A 104 -4.58 -8.45 -8.44
CA GLY A 104 -4.86 -9.60 -7.58
C GLY A 104 -6.30 -10.09 -7.68
N ALA A 105 -7.27 -9.19 -7.80
CA ALA A 105 -8.67 -9.54 -8.02
C ALA A 105 -8.87 -10.19 -9.38
N GLN A 106 -8.24 -9.68 -10.45
CA GLN A 106 -8.28 -10.28 -11.77
C GLN A 106 -7.70 -11.69 -11.74
N TRP A 107 -6.49 -11.85 -11.18
CA TRP A 107 -5.88 -13.17 -10.99
C TRP A 107 -6.80 -14.12 -10.24
N GLY A 108 -7.39 -13.67 -9.14
CA GLY A 108 -8.24 -14.49 -8.30
C GLY A 108 -9.52 -14.94 -9.00
N VAL A 109 -10.14 -14.08 -9.81
CA VAL A 109 -11.30 -14.46 -10.64
C VAL A 109 -10.95 -15.57 -11.63
N PHE A 110 -9.76 -15.51 -12.26
CA PHE A 110 -9.30 -16.55 -13.16
C PHE A 110 -8.95 -17.85 -12.43
N ALA A 111 -8.38 -17.78 -11.21
CA ALA A 111 -7.91 -18.95 -10.47
C ALA A 111 -9.01 -19.66 -9.67
N ILE A 112 -9.93 -18.92 -9.05
CA ILE A 112 -10.90 -19.43 -8.05
C ILE A 112 -12.35 -19.05 -8.41
N GLY A 113 -12.52 -18.18 -9.41
CA GLY A 113 -13.83 -17.66 -9.80
C GLY A 113 -14.37 -16.60 -8.81
N ASN A 114 -15.67 -16.36 -8.84
CA ASN A 114 -16.31 -15.30 -8.04
C ASN A 114 -16.20 -15.49 -6.52
N ARG A 115 -15.75 -16.65 -6.04
CA ARG A 115 -15.52 -16.91 -4.61
C ARG A 115 -14.41 -16.03 -4.02
N ILE A 116 -13.52 -15.47 -4.85
CA ILE A 116 -12.44 -14.58 -4.41
C ILE A 116 -12.96 -13.36 -3.63
N PHE A 117 -14.15 -12.85 -3.96
CA PHE A 117 -14.72 -11.68 -3.29
C PHE A 117 -15.21 -11.95 -1.85
N ILE A 118 -15.36 -13.24 -1.48
CA ILE A 118 -15.75 -13.66 -0.12
C ILE A 118 -14.51 -14.07 0.69
N ASP A 119 -13.33 -14.10 0.06
CA ASP A 119 -12.08 -14.44 0.74
C ASP A 119 -11.77 -13.39 1.82
N PRO A 120 -11.58 -13.80 3.09
CA PRO A 120 -11.25 -12.88 4.17
C PRO A 120 -10.04 -12.00 3.88
N LYS A 121 -9.03 -12.53 3.18
CA LYS A 121 -7.82 -11.81 2.79
C LYS A 121 -8.16 -10.61 1.89
N VAL A 122 -9.00 -10.82 0.89
CA VAL A 122 -9.42 -9.76 -0.03
C VAL A 122 -10.25 -8.71 0.69
N ILE A 123 -11.15 -9.14 1.59
CA ILE A 123 -11.98 -8.25 2.39
C ILE A 123 -11.11 -7.37 3.30
N PHE A 124 -10.20 -7.97 4.09
CA PHE A 124 -9.32 -7.22 4.99
C PHE A 124 -8.38 -6.28 4.23
N SER A 125 -7.80 -6.70 3.10
CA SER A 125 -6.95 -5.84 2.27
C SER A 125 -7.73 -4.66 1.69
N SER A 126 -8.98 -4.86 1.29
CA SER A 126 -9.88 -3.81 0.80
C SER A 126 -10.21 -2.80 1.91
N ILE A 127 -10.50 -3.28 3.12
CA ILE A 127 -10.78 -2.42 4.29
C ILE A 127 -9.56 -1.56 4.61
N ILE A 128 -8.36 -2.15 4.67
CA ILE A 128 -7.12 -1.41 4.94
C ILE A 128 -6.87 -0.35 3.86
N THR A 129 -7.10 -0.69 2.60
CA THR A 129 -6.97 0.26 1.50
C THR A 129 -7.94 1.43 1.63
N LEU A 130 -9.20 1.17 1.99
CA LEU A 130 -10.19 2.21 2.27
C LEU A 130 -9.74 3.13 3.42
N LEU A 131 -9.19 2.56 4.49
CA LEU A 131 -8.68 3.33 5.62
C LEU A 131 -7.50 4.23 5.24
N TYR A 132 -6.59 3.78 4.37
CA TYR A 132 -5.54 4.64 3.81
C TYR A 132 -6.13 5.75 2.94
N GLY A 133 -7.17 5.46 2.16
CA GLY A 133 -7.92 6.48 1.42
C GLY A 133 -8.53 7.53 2.33
N VAL A 134 -9.16 7.11 3.44
CA VAL A 134 -9.69 8.01 4.48
C VAL A 134 -8.58 8.87 5.08
N TYR A 135 -7.42 8.29 5.42
CA TYR A 135 -6.26 9.04 5.90
C TYR A 135 -5.86 10.17 4.94
N ILE A 136 -5.75 9.86 3.64
CA ILE A 136 -5.37 10.84 2.60
C ILE A 136 -6.41 11.95 2.51
N LEU A 137 -7.71 11.62 2.51
CA LEU A 137 -8.80 12.59 2.47
C LEU A 137 -8.78 13.52 3.69
N LEU A 138 -8.60 12.97 4.89
CA LEU A 138 -8.53 13.74 6.12
C LEU A 138 -7.33 14.70 6.12
N ARG A 139 -6.20 14.25 5.56
CA ARG A 139 -4.98 15.08 5.42
C ARG A 139 -5.20 16.25 4.45
N ILE A 140 -5.79 15.99 3.28
CA ILE A 140 -6.06 17.01 2.27
C ILE A 140 -7.10 18.03 2.77
N ARG A 141 -8.13 17.55 3.45
CA ARG A 141 -9.21 18.39 3.98
C ARG A 141 -8.82 19.15 5.25
N LYS A 142 -7.69 18.81 5.89
CA LYS A 142 -7.21 19.43 7.16
C LYS A 142 -8.25 19.38 8.28
N TRP A 143 -9.12 18.37 8.30
CA TRP A 143 -10.19 18.26 9.31
C TRP A 143 -9.68 17.83 10.67
N ILE A 144 -8.53 17.18 10.72
CA ILE A 144 -7.95 16.63 11.94
C ILE A 144 -6.55 17.22 12.16
N ALA A 145 -6.18 17.44 13.42
CA ALA A 145 -4.85 17.90 13.79
C ALA A 145 -3.78 16.94 13.25
N GLN A 146 -2.70 17.51 12.71
CA GLN A 146 -1.61 16.77 12.09
C GLN A 146 -1.06 15.64 12.96
N ARG A 147 -0.89 15.91 14.25
CA ARG A 147 -0.40 14.91 15.21
C ARG A 147 -1.29 13.66 15.25
N ASN A 148 -2.61 13.82 15.25
CA ASN A 148 -3.54 12.68 15.27
C ASN A 148 -3.50 11.88 13.96
N LEU A 149 -3.27 12.55 12.83
CA LEU A 149 -3.07 11.89 11.54
C LEU A 149 -1.79 11.04 11.53
N ILE A 150 -0.71 11.50 12.17
CA ILE A 150 0.52 10.72 12.31
C ILE A 150 0.27 9.44 13.13
N TYR A 151 -0.44 9.52 14.26
CA TYR A 151 -0.82 8.33 15.02
C TYR A 151 -1.72 7.39 14.20
N PHE A 152 -2.65 7.95 13.44
CA PHE A 152 -3.51 7.15 12.56
C PHE A 152 -2.69 6.40 11.50
N ASN A 153 -1.70 7.04 10.88
CA ASN A 153 -0.79 6.40 9.92
C ASN A 153 -0.02 5.23 10.56
N ILE A 154 0.48 5.40 11.79
CA ILE A 154 1.16 4.33 12.53
C ILE A 154 0.23 3.13 12.77
N ILE A 155 -1.00 3.38 13.21
CA ILE A 155 -2.00 2.33 13.44
C ILE A 155 -2.31 1.59 12.12
N LEU A 156 -2.48 2.32 11.02
CA LEU A 156 -2.74 1.72 9.71
C LEU A 156 -1.60 0.80 9.26
N PHE A 157 -0.35 1.22 9.48
CA PHE A 157 0.79 0.37 9.16
C PHE A 157 0.83 -0.90 10.02
N CYS A 158 0.59 -0.80 11.32
CA CYS A 158 0.51 -1.97 12.20
C CYS A 158 -0.61 -2.93 11.76
N LEU A 159 -1.80 -2.41 11.42
CA LEU A 159 -2.91 -3.21 10.90
C LEU A 159 -2.54 -3.89 9.56
N SER A 160 -1.85 -3.18 8.68
CA SER A 160 -1.41 -3.76 7.40
C SER A 160 -0.37 -4.87 7.58
N MET A 161 0.53 -4.75 8.56
CA MET A 161 1.47 -5.80 8.92
C MET A 161 0.77 -7.02 9.51
N ILE A 162 -0.19 -6.82 10.41
CA ILE A 162 -1.01 -7.91 10.96
C ILE A 162 -1.72 -8.66 9.82
N ASN A 163 -2.35 -7.95 8.89
CA ASN A 163 -3.00 -8.57 7.74
C ASN A 163 -2.02 -9.38 6.89
N LEU A 164 -0.80 -8.89 6.67
CA LEU A 164 0.23 -9.59 5.92
C LEU A 164 0.64 -10.91 6.62
N PHE A 165 0.84 -10.89 7.95
CA PHE A 165 1.25 -12.08 8.71
C PHE A 165 0.12 -13.09 8.88
N PHE A 166 -1.10 -12.65 9.16
CA PHE A 166 -2.25 -13.58 9.28
C PHE A 166 -2.50 -14.38 8.00
N THR A 167 -2.25 -13.79 6.84
CA THR A 167 -2.45 -14.46 5.56
C THR A 167 -1.37 -15.49 5.20
N THR A 168 -0.22 -15.49 5.88
CA THR A 168 0.84 -16.48 5.67
C THR A 168 0.67 -17.73 6.54
N HIS A 169 -0.14 -17.67 7.62
CA HIS A 169 -0.30 -18.79 8.57
C HIS A 169 -1.58 -19.63 8.34
N PHE A 170 -2.49 -19.22 7.46
CA PHE A 170 -3.75 -19.94 7.19
C PHE A 170 -3.83 -20.61 5.81
N ASN A 171 -2.68 -20.82 5.14
CA ASN A 171 -2.58 -21.68 3.95
C ASN A 171 -1.88 -22.98 4.27
#